data_8db0950d58d2e5db1f8ae22f82a94784
#
_entry.id   8db0950d58d2e5db1f8ae22f82a94784
#
_cell.length_a   1.000
_cell.length_b   1.000
_cell.length_c   1.000
_cell.angle_alpha   90.00
_cell.angle_beta   90.00
_cell.angle_gamma   90.00
#
_symmetry.space_group_name_H-M   'P 1'
#
loop_
_entity.id
_entity.type
_entity.pdbx_description
1 polymer ?
#
loop_
_entity_poly.entity_id
_entity_poly.type
_entity_poly.pdbx_seq_one_letter_code
_entity_poly.pdbx_strand_id
1 'polypeptide(L)'
;MKKEFKIISELIANNTRVLDVGCGDGTLMKYLKDEKNVDTRGLEISKNNVRNCTSKGLSVIEGNAEKDLHQFPNLSFDYVILSQTLQAFYNPEKVIDDLLKVANKAIVTIPNFGHWKVRIHYF
;
A
#
# COMPACT_ATOMS: atom_id res chain seq x y z
N MET A 1 3.61 10.63 12.42
CA MET A 1 3.15 9.51 11.56
C MET A 1 2.27 8.57 12.37
N LYS A 2 1.25 8.00 11.77
CA LYS A 2 0.35 7.06 12.45
C LYS A 2 1.11 5.86 12.99
N LYS A 3 0.62 5.30 14.12
CA LYS A 3 1.26 4.16 14.78
C LYS A 3 1.37 2.94 13.85
N GLU A 4 0.30 2.61 13.12
CA GLU A 4 0.30 1.49 12.17
C GLU A 4 1.27 1.71 11.01
N PHE A 5 1.49 2.94 10.57
CA PHE A 5 2.48 3.25 9.54
C PHE A 5 3.91 3.00 10.04
N LYS A 6 4.16 3.31 11.31
CA LYS A 6 5.46 3.02 11.92
C LYS A 6 5.73 1.52 11.97
N ILE A 7 4.74 0.73 12.35
CA ILE A 7 4.85 -0.73 12.36
C ILE A 7 5.10 -1.25 10.95
N ILE A 8 4.33 -0.77 9.97
CA ILE A 8 4.50 -1.17 8.56
C ILE A 8 5.91 -0.85 8.08
N SER A 9 6.41 0.35 8.39
CA SER A 9 7.75 0.76 7.93
C SER A 9 8.86 -0.14 8.49
N GLU A 10 8.69 -0.63 9.71
CA GLU A 10 9.66 -1.53 10.33
C GLU A 10 9.69 -2.92 9.66
N LEU A 11 8.58 -3.33 9.04
CA LEU A 11 8.48 -4.61 8.34
C LEU A 11 9.10 -4.59 6.95
N ILE A 12 9.31 -3.42 6.38
CA ILE A 12 9.78 -3.25 5.01
C ILE A 12 11.29 -3.08 5.00
N ALA A 13 11.98 -3.93 4.24
CA ALA A 13 13.42 -3.85 4.09
C ALA A 13 13.83 -2.61 3.27
N ASN A 14 15.02 -2.08 3.53
CA ASN A 14 15.58 -0.99 2.75
C ASN A 14 15.81 -1.43 1.29
N ASN A 15 15.79 -0.49 0.38
CA ASN A 15 16.14 -0.70 -1.03
C ASN A 15 15.22 -1.71 -1.74
N THR A 16 13.94 -1.70 -1.39
CA THR A 16 12.93 -2.57 -2.00
C THR A 16 11.95 -1.77 -2.84
N ARG A 17 11.09 -2.46 -3.58
CA ARG A 17 9.99 -1.87 -4.33
C ARG A 17 8.67 -2.15 -3.63
N VAL A 18 7.89 -1.11 -3.41
CA VAL A 18 6.64 -1.18 -2.64
C VAL A 18 5.51 -0.49 -3.39
N LEU A 19 4.37 -1.18 -3.48
CA LEU A 19 3.11 -0.61 -3.95
C LEU A 19 2.24 -0.30 -2.73
N ASP A 20 1.82 0.96 -2.59
CA ASP A 20 0.92 1.39 -1.51
C ASP A 20 -0.48 1.60 -2.08
N VAL A 21 -1.38 0.68 -1.78
CA VAL A 21 -2.76 0.70 -2.28
C VAL A 21 -3.64 1.46 -1.31
N GLY A 22 -4.31 2.50 -1.80
CA GLY A 22 -5.02 3.45 -0.95
C GLY A 22 -4.04 4.34 -0.20
N CYS A 23 -3.06 4.88 -0.90
CA CYS A 23 -1.92 5.56 -0.27
C CYS A 23 -2.25 6.90 0.40
N GLY A 24 -3.47 7.40 0.24
CA GLY A 24 -3.88 8.65 0.85
C GLY A 24 -3.02 9.82 0.39
N ASP A 25 -2.60 10.65 1.33
CA ASP A 25 -1.76 11.83 1.03
C ASP A 25 -0.28 11.50 0.79
N GLY A 26 0.09 10.22 0.86
CA GLY A 26 1.44 9.78 0.59
C GLY A 26 2.42 9.84 1.77
N THR A 27 1.92 10.06 2.98
CA THR A 27 2.79 10.17 4.17
C THR A 27 3.69 8.95 4.35
N LEU A 28 3.12 7.75 4.26
CA LEU A 28 3.91 6.51 4.41
C LEU A 28 4.90 6.33 3.27
N MET A 29 4.46 6.55 2.02
CA MET A 29 5.37 6.44 0.86
C MET A 29 6.54 7.41 0.96
N LYS A 30 6.29 8.65 1.38
CA LYS A 30 7.33 9.65 1.54
C LYS A 30 8.37 9.20 2.57
N TYR A 31 7.92 8.68 3.70
CA TYR A 31 8.79 8.15 4.73
C TYR A 31 9.65 6.98 4.20
N LEU A 32 9.01 6.01 3.54
CA LEU A 32 9.72 4.85 3.00
C LEU A 32 10.78 5.26 1.97
N LYS A 33 10.43 6.20 1.11
CA LYS A 33 11.35 6.71 0.09
C LYS A 33 12.54 7.43 0.71
N ASP A 34 12.28 8.34 1.65
CA ASP A 34 13.32 9.20 2.22
C ASP A 34 14.22 8.44 3.22
N GLU A 35 13.62 7.58 4.05
CA GLU A 35 14.34 6.96 5.16
C GLU A 35 14.85 5.56 4.85
N LYS A 36 14.27 4.87 3.89
CA LYS A 36 14.60 3.47 3.60
C LYS A 36 14.99 3.24 2.15
N ASN A 37 15.09 4.27 1.35
CA ASN A 37 15.45 4.19 -0.06
C ASN A 37 14.56 3.21 -0.83
N VAL A 38 13.26 3.24 -0.54
CA VAL A 38 12.27 2.38 -1.18
C VAL A 38 11.80 3.02 -2.47
N ASP A 39 11.71 2.22 -3.53
CA ASP A 39 11.06 2.64 -4.78
C ASP A 39 9.55 2.48 -4.60
N THR A 40 8.87 3.58 -4.33
CA THR A 40 7.44 3.57 -4.01
C THR A 40 6.58 3.87 -5.22
N ARG A 41 5.46 3.16 -5.29
CA ARG A 41 4.36 3.44 -6.22
C ARG A 41 3.07 3.43 -5.42
N GLY A 42 2.13 4.29 -5.79
CA GLY A 42 0.84 4.37 -5.12
C GLY A 42 -0.32 4.11 -6.07
N LEU A 43 -1.40 3.59 -5.51
CA LEU A 43 -2.70 3.49 -6.16
C LEU A 43 -3.70 4.17 -5.24
N GLU A 44 -4.41 5.19 -5.75
CA GLU A 44 -5.29 6.00 -4.92
C GLU A 44 -6.52 6.43 -5.72
N ILE A 45 -7.70 6.32 -5.09
CA ILE A 45 -8.96 6.64 -5.75
C ILE A 45 -9.29 8.14 -5.72
N SER A 46 -8.79 8.87 -4.72
CA SER A 46 -9.07 10.29 -4.55
C SER A 46 -8.16 11.14 -5.44
N LYS A 47 -8.74 11.94 -6.34
CA LYS A 47 -7.99 12.86 -7.20
C LYS A 47 -7.20 13.87 -6.38
N ASN A 48 -7.75 14.36 -5.27
CA ASN A 48 -7.05 15.29 -4.39
C ASN A 48 -5.81 14.66 -3.78
N ASN A 49 -5.92 13.41 -3.31
CA ASN A 49 -4.79 12.69 -2.74
C ASN A 49 -3.72 12.40 -3.81
N VAL A 50 -4.13 12.04 -5.01
CA VAL A 50 -3.19 11.85 -6.13
C VAL A 50 -2.41 13.14 -6.39
N ARG A 51 -3.08 14.28 -6.43
CA ARG A 51 -2.41 15.58 -6.61
C ARG A 51 -1.47 15.90 -5.45
N ASN A 52 -1.89 15.62 -4.22
CA ASN A 52 -1.04 15.84 -3.05
C ASN A 52 0.24 15.00 -3.11
N CYS A 53 0.10 13.73 -3.48
CA CYS A 53 1.25 12.84 -3.66
C CYS A 53 2.18 13.34 -4.76
N THR A 54 1.63 13.71 -5.91
CA THR A 54 2.42 14.22 -7.04
C THR A 54 3.19 15.48 -6.66
N SER A 55 2.55 16.37 -5.88
CA SER A 55 3.22 17.60 -5.42
C SER A 55 4.38 17.32 -4.48
N LYS A 56 4.40 16.16 -3.83
CA LYS A 56 5.52 15.72 -2.97
C LYS A 56 6.59 14.93 -3.74
N GLY A 57 6.45 14.81 -5.05
CA GLY A 57 7.38 14.04 -5.88
C GLY A 57 7.17 12.55 -5.83
N LEU A 58 5.98 12.09 -5.44
CA LEU A 58 5.64 10.67 -5.36
C LEU A 58 4.94 10.20 -6.65
N SER A 59 5.18 8.95 -7.02
CA SER A 59 4.56 8.33 -8.20
C SER A 59 3.27 7.63 -7.79
N VAL A 60 2.14 8.13 -8.25
CA VAL A 60 0.82 7.60 -7.90
C VAL A 60 -0.05 7.50 -9.14
N ILE A 61 -0.81 6.41 -9.24
CA ILE A 61 -1.81 6.19 -10.27
C ILE A 61 -3.19 6.34 -9.62
N GLU A 62 -4.08 7.09 -10.27
CA GLU A 62 -5.48 7.14 -9.84
C GLU A 62 -6.14 5.82 -10.23
N GLY A 63 -6.77 5.15 -9.26
CA GLY A 63 -7.44 3.89 -9.53
C GLY A 63 -7.99 3.22 -8.30
N ASN A 64 -8.63 2.08 -8.50
CA ASN A 64 -9.36 1.31 -7.52
C ASN A 64 -8.73 -0.07 -7.35
N ALA A 65 -8.49 -0.50 -6.11
CA ALA A 65 -7.85 -1.77 -5.82
C ALA A 65 -8.60 -2.98 -6.39
N GLU A 66 -9.95 -2.93 -6.40
CA GLU A 66 -10.75 -4.05 -6.89
C GLU A 66 -10.69 -4.22 -8.41
N LYS A 67 -10.39 -3.13 -9.15
CA LYS A 67 -10.46 -3.11 -10.62
C LYS A 67 -9.10 -2.97 -11.28
N ASP A 68 -8.15 -2.32 -10.63
CA ASP A 68 -6.95 -1.82 -11.31
C ASP A 68 -5.65 -2.52 -10.93
N LEU A 69 -5.66 -3.45 -9.96
CA LEU A 69 -4.45 -4.19 -9.58
C LEU A 69 -3.88 -5.03 -10.72
N HIS A 70 -4.73 -5.52 -11.61
CA HIS A 70 -4.31 -6.33 -12.76
C HIS A 70 -3.40 -5.57 -13.74
N GLN A 71 -3.35 -4.24 -13.66
CA GLN A 71 -2.48 -3.42 -14.50
C GLN A 71 -1.01 -3.58 -14.15
N PHE A 72 -0.71 -4.04 -12.93
CA PHE A 72 0.68 -4.25 -12.51
C PHE A 72 1.13 -5.66 -12.87
N PRO A 73 2.36 -5.81 -13.41
CA PRO A 73 2.89 -7.13 -13.71
C PRO A 73 2.99 -8.01 -12.46
N ASN A 74 2.88 -9.33 -12.64
CA ASN A 74 3.03 -10.27 -11.54
C ASN A 74 4.38 -10.11 -10.86
N LEU A 75 4.38 -10.12 -9.53
CA LEU A 75 5.57 -10.05 -8.69
C LEU A 75 6.49 -8.87 -9.03
N SER A 76 5.91 -7.75 -9.47
CA SER A 76 6.67 -6.54 -9.79
C SER A 76 7.10 -5.75 -8.56
N PHE A 77 6.59 -6.10 -7.39
CA PHE A 77 6.94 -5.47 -6.11
C PHE A 77 7.39 -6.49 -5.08
N ASP A 78 8.22 -6.05 -4.14
CA ASP A 78 8.62 -6.86 -2.99
C ASP A 78 7.52 -6.89 -1.94
N TYR A 79 6.86 -5.76 -1.73
CA TYR A 79 5.74 -5.63 -0.80
C TYR A 79 4.61 -4.86 -1.45
N VAL A 80 3.39 -5.21 -1.10
CA VAL A 80 2.21 -4.40 -1.36
C VAL A 80 1.54 -4.09 -0.02
N ILE A 81 1.13 -2.84 0.17
CA ILE A 81 0.49 -2.39 1.39
C ILE A 81 -0.96 -2.05 1.09
N LEU A 82 -1.86 -2.49 1.95
CA LEU A 82 -3.25 -2.07 1.94
C LEU A 82 -3.61 -1.64 3.36
N SER A 83 -3.73 -0.33 3.60
CA SER A 83 -3.97 0.18 4.93
C SER A 83 -5.35 0.82 5.08
N GLN A 84 -6.08 0.40 6.12
CA GLN A 84 -7.32 1.02 6.59
C GLN A 84 -8.51 0.99 5.60
N THR A 85 -8.46 0.13 4.58
CA THR A 85 -9.50 0.11 3.54
C THR A 85 -10.07 -1.28 3.24
N LEU A 86 -9.52 -2.34 3.84
CA LEU A 86 -9.91 -3.71 3.46
C LEU A 86 -11.41 -3.99 3.65
N GLN A 87 -12.01 -3.49 4.73
CA GLN A 87 -13.43 -3.70 5.01
C GLN A 87 -14.36 -2.97 4.04
N ALA A 88 -13.84 -2.02 3.27
CA ALA A 88 -14.64 -1.29 2.28
C ALA A 88 -14.85 -2.07 0.98
N PHE A 89 -14.19 -3.20 0.81
CA PHE A 89 -14.30 -4.00 -0.41
C PHE A 89 -15.44 -5.02 -0.33
N TYR A 90 -16.05 -5.29 -1.48
CA TYR A 90 -17.09 -6.32 -1.59
C TYR A 90 -16.54 -7.71 -1.32
N ASN A 91 -15.32 -7.98 -1.76
CA ASN A 91 -14.69 -9.28 -1.60
C ASN A 91 -13.25 -9.11 -1.11
N PRO A 92 -13.05 -9.00 0.22
CA PRO A 92 -11.71 -8.80 0.79
C PRO A 92 -10.72 -9.93 0.46
N GLU A 93 -11.19 -11.18 0.41
CA GLU A 93 -10.32 -12.32 0.12
C GLU A 93 -9.77 -12.24 -1.30
N LYS A 94 -10.61 -11.86 -2.26
CA LYS A 94 -10.18 -11.68 -3.64
C LYS A 94 -9.14 -10.57 -3.74
N VAL A 95 -9.32 -9.48 -3.01
CA VAL A 95 -8.35 -8.38 -3.01
C VAL A 95 -7.01 -8.85 -2.48
N ILE A 96 -6.98 -9.61 -1.38
CA ILE A 96 -5.72 -10.15 -0.84
C ILE A 96 -5.07 -11.08 -1.86
N ASP A 97 -5.83 -11.94 -2.51
CA ASP A 97 -5.29 -12.82 -3.57
C ASP A 97 -4.69 -12.01 -4.71
N ASP A 98 -5.35 -10.94 -5.13
CA ASP A 98 -4.83 -10.06 -6.19
C ASP A 98 -3.57 -9.31 -5.75
N LEU A 99 -3.52 -8.87 -4.47
CA LEU A 99 -2.30 -8.26 -3.93
C LEU A 99 -1.10 -9.22 -3.99
N LEU A 100 -1.32 -10.49 -3.66
CA LEU A 100 -0.26 -11.50 -3.68
C LEU A 100 0.16 -11.92 -5.09
N LYS A 101 -0.56 -11.49 -6.12
CA LYS A 101 -0.11 -11.64 -7.51
C LYS A 101 0.92 -10.57 -7.89
N VAL A 102 0.82 -9.38 -7.31
CA VAL A 102 1.71 -8.27 -7.66
C VAL A 102 2.95 -8.17 -6.78
N ALA A 103 2.93 -8.81 -5.61
CA ALA A 103 4.05 -8.78 -4.66
C ALA A 103 4.18 -10.09 -3.90
N ASN A 104 5.40 -10.39 -3.43
CA ASN A 104 5.66 -11.59 -2.62
C ASN A 104 5.00 -11.53 -1.24
N LYS A 105 4.86 -10.32 -0.70
CA LYS A 105 4.31 -10.09 0.64
C LYS A 105 3.27 -8.99 0.57
N ALA A 106 2.11 -9.24 1.18
CA ALA A 106 1.05 -8.26 1.33
C ALA A 106 0.93 -7.87 2.81
N ILE A 107 1.06 -6.58 3.09
CA ILE A 107 0.92 -6.03 4.44
C ILE A 107 -0.43 -5.33 4.48
N VAL A 108 -1.33 -5.83 5.33
CA VAL A 108 -2.68 -5.28 5.45
C VAL A 108 -2.94 -4.83 6.87
N THR A 109 -3.75 -3.78 7.02
CA THR A 109 -4.26 -3.38 8.32
C THR A 109 -5.72 -3.75 8.43
N ILE A 110 -6.11 -4.25 9.59
CA ILE A 110 -7.49 -4.64 9.88
C ILE A 110 -7.95 -3.99 11.18
N PRO A 111 -9.24 -3.63 11.31
CA PRO A 111 -9.76 -3.08 12.55
C PRO A 111 -9.72 -4.12 13.66
N ASN A 112 -9.35 -3.70 14.89
CA ASN A 112 -9.29 -4.57 16.05
C ASN A 112 -9.50 -3.77 17.34
N PHE A 113 -10.71 -3.82 17.91
CA PHE A 113 -11.06 -3.16 19.17
C PHE A 113 -10.62 -1.69 19.26
N GLY A 114 -11.01 -0.89 18.28
CA GLY A 114 -10.67 0.53 18.23
C GLY A 114 -9.26 0.84 17.76
N HIS A 115 -8.49 -0.16 17.42
CA HIS A 115 -7.13 -0.04 16.88
C HIS A 115 -7.04 -0.65 15.50
N TRP A 116 -5.92 -0.42 14.81
CA TRP A 116 -5.58 -1.09 13.57
C TRP A 116 -4.49 -2.13 13.85
N LYS A 117 -4.73 -3.35 13.40
CA LYS A 117 -3.77 -4.45 13.51
C LYS A 117 -3.09 -4.67 12.17
N VAL A 118 -1.77 -4.81 12.18
CA VAL A 118 -0.98 -5.07 10.98
C VAL A 118 -0.79 -6.57 10.81
N ARG A 119 -1.05 -7.07 9.60
CA ARG A 119 -0.82 -8.48 9.23
C ARG A 119 -0.03 -8.58 7.95
N ILE A 120 0.85 -9.59 7.89
CA ILE A 120 1.58 -9.93 6.67
C ILE A 120 1.00 -11.23 6.11
N HIS A 121 0.71 -11.19 4.81
CA HIS A 121 0.36 -12.37 4.02
C HIS A 121 1.49 -12.66 3.05
N TYR A 122 1.78 -13.93 2.83
CA TYR A 122 2.86 -14.38 1.93
C TYR A 122 2.26 -15.07 0.72
N PHE A 123 2.93 -14.88 -0.40
CA PHE A 123 2.61 -15.60 -1.65
C PHE A 123 2.70 -17.12 -1.45
#